data_0cef3981f94c1bed3293cb35c5e274b6
#
_entry.id   0cef3981f94c1bed3293cb35c5e274b6
#
_cell.length_a   1.000
_cell.length_b   1.000
_cell.length_c   1.000
_cell.angle_alpha   90.00
_cell.angle_beta   90.00
_cell.angle_gamma   90.00
#
_symmetry.space_group_name_H-M   'P 1'
#
loop_
_entity.id
_entity.type
_entity.pdbx_description
1 polymer ?
#
loop_
_entity_poly.entity_id
_entity_poly.type
_entity_poly.pdbx_seq_one_letter_code
_entity_poly.pdbx_strand_id
1 'polypeptide(L)'
;MVKEQALPAAPLPSDTLNAILEDFYQNGATIVRNVLSREECERIVARVNEIFSEPYFLQMRNVKGSRQDGKAPIVVHRLFECDLMFRDLLVREPIISIAETVLGEHCHCIAQGCILNRTDLGINRFHVDDGVEFPITPDMDRHDPRLRMPVFRMSVQIALTDQDDVKYGPSQFVPGSHYSGRQPDEPEHPTFDGKKPVSLLMKAGDLYLLNGQTWHRGAPNQTNRVRYLFHQVYGQRFVAQRFWPYLNYRMPDYVLEGADERLLRVLGKHPEMAYG
;
A
#
# COMPACT_ATOMS: atom_id res chain seq x y z
N MET A 1 19.05 12.65 -21.98
CA MET A 1 18.18 11.86 -21.09
C MET A 1 16.75 12.29 -21.37
N VAL A 2 15.92 11.40 -21.91
CA VAL A 2 14.49 11.66 -22.07
C VAL A 2 13.93 11.71 -20.63
N LYS A 3 13.31 12.83 -20.23
CA LYS A 3 12.58 12.88 -18.96
C LYS A 3 11.43 11.87 -19.08
N GLU A 4 11.45 10.82 -18.27
CA GLU A 4 10.31 9.93 -18.14
C GLU A 4 9.14 10.79 -17.64
N GLN A 5 8.14 10.97 -18.48
CA GLN A 5 6.98 11.79 -18.17
C GLN A 5 6.01 10.95 -17.32
N ALA A 6 5.45 11.54 -16.27
CA ALA A 6 4.41 10.88 -15.48
C ALA A 6 3.22 10.50 -16.36
N LEU A 7 2.55 9.41 -16.00
CA LEU A 7 1.28 9.04 -16.61
C LEU A 7 0.28 10.21 -16.44
N PRO A 8 -0.59 10.44 -17.43
CA PRO A 8 -1.66 11.40 -17.27
C PRO A 8 -2.55 11.00 -16.08
N ALA A 9 -3.08 11.97 -15.38
CA ALA A 9 -4.05 11.74 -14.30
C ALA A 9 -5.41 11.33 -14.89
N ALA A 10 -5.43 10.17 -15.56
CA ALA A 10 -6.57 9.59 -16.26
C ALA A 10 -6.57 8.06 -16.08
N PRO A 11 -7.70 7.38 -16.24
CA PRO A 11 -7.76 5.93 -16.28
C PRO A 11 -6.83 5.35 -17.34
N LEU A 12 -6.28 4.18 -17.08
CA LEU A 12 -5.42 3.47 -18.04
C LEU A 12 -6.24 2.95 -19.22
N PRO A 13 -5.63 2.85 -20.41
CA PRO A 13 -6.22 2.08 -21.51
C PRO A 13 -6.51 0.64 -21.07
N SER A 14 -7.63 0.08 -21.57
CA SER A 14 -8.11 -1.24 -21.14
C SER A 14 -7.07 -2.35 -21.27
N ASP A 15 -6.31 -2.38 -22.36
CA ASP A 15 -5.28 -3.41 -22.57
C ASP A 15 -4.15 -3.30 -21.55
N THR A 16 -3.73 -2.08 -21.23
CA THR A 16 -2.70 -1.81 -20.21
C THR A 16 -3.21 -2.22 -18.82
N LEU A 17 -4.44 -1.84 -18.48
CA LEU A 17 -5.07 -2.21 -17.21
C LEU A 17 -5.18 -3.74 -17.09
N ASN A 18 -5.66 -4.43 -18.13
CA ASN A 18 -5.80 -5.89 -18.13
C ASN A 18 -4.46 -6.59 -17.91
N ALA A 19 -3.39 -6.14 -18.58
CA ALA A 19 -2.05 -6.72 -18.38
C ALA A 19 -1.53 -6.53 -16.93
N ILE A 20 -1.75 -5.36 -16.33
CA ILE A 20 -1.41 -5.09 -14.93
C ILE A 20 -2.21 -6.01 -13.99
N LEU A 21 -3.51 -6.15 -14.23
CA LEU A 21 -4.38 -6.98 -13.40
C LEU A 21 -4.06 -8.47 -13.54
N GLU A 22 -3.72 -8.93 -14.73
CA GLU A 22 -3.30 -10.33 -14.95
C GLU A 22 -2.04 -10.65 -14.14
N ASP A 23 -1.01 -9.79 -14.22
CA ASP A 23 0.22 -9.93 -13.42
C ASP A 23 -0.07 -9.89 -11.91
N PHE A 24 -0.93 -8.94 -11.47
CA PHE A 24 -1.36 -8.84 -10.08
C PHE A 24 -2.05 -10.12 -9.58
N TYR A 25 -3.02 -10.66 -10.33
CA TYR A 25 -3.74 -11.86 -9.93
C TYR A 25 -2.88 -13.12 -10.01
N GLN A 26 -1.92 -13.18 -10.92
CA GLN A 26 -1.01 -14.31 -11.05
C GLN A 26 0.07 -14.33 -9.98
N ASN A 27 0.66 -13.17 -9.67
CA ASN A 27 1.83 -13.07 -8.81
C ASN A 27 1.54 -12.53 -7.40
N GLY A 28 0.40 -11.87 -7.20
CA GLY A 28 0.03 -11.24 -5.92
C GLY A 28 0.60 -9.83 -5.72
N ALA A 29 1.48 -9.38 -6.63
CA ALA A 29 1.99 -8.01 -6.69
C ALA A 29 2.40 -7.66 -8.13
N THR A 30 2.27 -6.38 -8.50
CA THR A 30 2.68 -5.86 -9.79
C THR A 30 3.12 -4.40 -9.68
N ILE A 31 3.96 -3.92 -10.61
CA ILE A 31 4.45 -2.53 -10.62
C ILE A 31 3.73 -1.74 -11.71
N VAL A 32 3.25 -0.53 -11.35
CA VAL A 32 2.76 0.47 -12.30
C VAL A 32 3.77 1.62 -12.34
N ARG A 33 4.28 1.92 -13.52
CA ARG A 33 5.37 2.89 -13.69
C ARG A 33 4.86 4.32 -13.88
N ASN A 34 5.64 5.29 -13.40
CA ASN A 34 5.49 6.73 -13.69
C ASN A 34 4.10 7.30 -13.31
N VAL A 35 3.51 6.89 -12.20
CA VAL A 35 2.19 7.38 -11.75
C VAL A 35 2.26 8.80 -11.20
N LEU A 36 3.37 9.15 -10.54
CA LEU A 36 3.66 10.51 -10.12
C LEU A 36 4.92 11.02 -10.81
N SER A 37 5.00 12.34 -11.00
CA SER A 37 6.24 12.96 -11.42
C SER A 37 7.26 13.01 -10.28
N ARG A 38 8.53 13.20 -10.60
CA ARG A 38 9.58 13.38 -9.59
C ARG A 38 9.30 14.62 -8.72
N GLU A 39 8.84 15.70 -9.33
CA GLU A 39 8.49 16.94 -8.66
C GLU A 39 7.31 16.75 -7.67
N GLU A 40 6.32 15.92 -8.05
CA GLU A 40 5.22 15.53 -7.13
C GLU A 40 5.79 14.76 -5.94
N CYS A 41 6.66 13.78 -6.17
CA CYS A 41 7.30 13.00 -5.11
C CYS A 41 8.12 13.89 -4.15
N GLU A 42 8.90 14.83 -4.68
CA GLU A 42 9.71 15.76 -3.88
C GLU A 42 8.83 16.66 -3.00
N ARG A 43 7.72 17.18 -3.54
CA ARG A 43 6.75 17.97 -2.75
C ARG A 43 6.12 17.14 -1.64
N ILE A 44 5.74 15.89 -1.93
CA ILE A 44 5.17 14.98 -0.94
C ILE A 44 6.20 14.70 0.17
N VAL A 45 7.46 14.41 -0.18
CA VAL A 45 8.53 14.17 0.80
C VAL A 45 8.77 15.40 1.67
N ALA A 46 8.82 16.60 1.09
CA ALA A 46 8.98 17.83 1.83
C ALA A 46 7.85 18.00 2.86
N ARG A 47 6.59 17.85 2.44
CA ARG A 47 5.43 17.99 3.31
C ARG A 47 5.38 16.92 4.41
N VAL A 48 5.72 15.66 4.09
CA VAL A 48 5.84 14.59 5.08
C VAL A 48 6.88 14.92 6.15
N ASN A 49 8.02 15.51 5.78
CA ASN A 49 9.07 15.91 6.74
C ASN A 49 8.62 17.05 7.63
N GLU A 50 7.88 18.04 7.12
CA GLU A 50 7.28 19.11 7.92
C GLU A 50 6.33 18.53 8.96
N ILE A 51 5.34 17.74 8.51
CA ILE A 51 4.36 17.06 9.37
C ILE A 51 5.06 16.21 10.43
N PHE A 52 6.08 15.46 10.03
CA PHE A 52 6.85 14.61 10.93
C PHE A 52 7.58 15.40 12.04
N SER A 53 7.88 16.66 11.81
CA SER A 53 8.54 17.55 12.75
C SER A 53 7.57 18.23 13.72
N GLU A 54 6.25 18.17 13.48
CA GLU A 54 5.25 18.78 14.34
C GLU A 54 5.11 18.06 15.69
N PRO A 55 4.94 18.81 16.81
CA PRO A 55 4.80 18.21 18.15
C PRO A 55 3.67 17.20 18.27
N TYR A 56 2.57 17.40 17.56
CA TYR A 56 1.43 16.49 17.50
C TYR A 56 1.83 15.08 17.03
N PHE A 57 2.65 14.98 15.98
CA PHE A 57 3.14 13.71 15.47
C PHE A 57 4.18 13.05 16.39
N LEU A 58 4.93 13.83 17.11
CA LEU A 58 5.82 13.31 18.16
C LEU A 58 5.02 12.65 19.28
N GLN A 59 3.83 13.15 19.61
CA GLN A 59 2.92 12.53 20.56
C GLN A 59 2.23 11.27 19.97
N MET A 60 1.83 11.30 18.71
CA MET A 60 1.20 10.15 18.03
C MET A 60 2.17 8.99 17.83
N ARG A 61 3.48 9.20 17.75
CA ARG A 61 4.51 8.16 17.77
C ARG A 61 4.44 7.24 18.99
N ASN A 62 4.00 7.78 20.13
CA ASN A 62 3.89 7.03 21.38
C ASN A 62 2.61 6.19 21.46
N VAL A 63 1.71 6.31 20.49
CA VAL A 63 0.48 5.54 20.43
C VAL A 63 0.73 4.23 19.70
N LYS A 64 1.00 3.19 20.48
CA LYS A 64 1.01 1.76 20.18
C LYS A 64 1.46 1.35 18.77
N GLY A 65 2.64 0.78 18.68
CA GLY A 65 3.14 0.03 17.52
C GLY A 65 4.51 0.42 17.02
N SER A 66 5.02 1.61 17.32
CA SER A 66 6.43 1.88 17.13
C SER A 66 7.21 1.06 18.16
N ARG A 67 7.94 0.06 17.71
CA ARG A 67 8.91 -0.61 18.58
C ARG A 67 9.84 0.47 19.12
N GLN A 68 9.82 0.68 20.43
CA GLN A 68 10.64 1.69 21.12
C GLN A 68 12.15 1.43 20.99
N ASP A 69 12.55 0.32 20.35
CA ASP A 69 13.93 -0.07 20.14
C ASP A 69 14.60 0.62 18.93
N GLY A 70 13.89 1.52 18.22
CA GLY A 70 14.43 2.24 17.06
C GLY A 70 14.74 1.37 15.84
N LYS A 71 14.36 0.09 15.86
CA LYS A 71 14.70 -0.92 14.84
C LYS A 71 13.61 -1.12 13.78
N ALA A 72 12.51 -0.40 13.88
CA ALA A 72 11.43 -0.47 12.90
C ALA A 72 11.34 0.82 12.07
N PRO A 73 10.88 0.74 10.81
CA PRO A 73 10.54 1.91 10.03
C PRO A 73 9.52 2.78 10.75
N ILE A 74 9.62 4.09 10.53
CA ILE A 74 8.67 5.05 11.08
C ILE A 74 7.49 5.15 10.14
N VAL A 75 6.27 5.06 10.66
CA VAL A 75 5.05 5.21 9.86
C VAL A 75 4.28 6.43 10.35
N VAL A 76 4.00 7.37 9.44
CA VAL A 76 3.11 8.51 9.68
C VAL A 76 1.77 8.17 9.05
N HIS A 77 0.75 7.99 9.89
CA HIS A 77 -0.59 7.58 9.46
C HIS A 77 -1.52 8.78 9.21
N ARG A 78 -2.57 8.56 8.43
CA ARG A 78 -3.69 9.52 8.21
C ARG A 78 -3.22 10.88 7.71
N LEU A 79 -2.29 10.89 6.77
CA LEU A 79 -1.76 12.12 6.20
C LEU A 79 -2.85 12.98 5.53
N PHE A 80 -3.97 12.38 5.10
CA PHE A 80 -5.12 13.09 4.56
C PHE A 80 -5.79 14.06 5.56
N GLU A 81 -5.54 13.89 6.87
CA GLU A 81 -5.95 14.84 7.90
C GLU A 81 -4.96 16.01 8.05
N CYS A 82 -3.75 15.85 7.57
CA CYS A 82 -2.69 16.85 7.75
C CYS A 82 -2.62 17.83 6.60
N ASP A 83 -2.96 17.35 5.39
CA ASP A 83 -2.97 18.17 4.20
C ASP A 83 -3.87 17.54 3.12
N LEU A 84 -4.67 18.38 2.46
CA LEU A 84 -5.62 17.94 1.42
C LEU A 84 -4.92 17.31 0.22
N MET A 85 -3.64 17.62 -0.04
CA MET A 85 -2.88 16.95 -1.09
C MET A 85 -2.83 15.43 -0.91
N PHE A 86 -2.77 14.94 0.32
CA PHE A 86 -2.79 13.49 0.60
C PHE A 86 -4.19 12.91 0.51
N ARG A 87 -5.23 13.72 0.79
CA ARG A 87 -6.62 13.35 0.57
C ARG A 87 -6.87 13.14 -0.94
N ASP A 88 -6.44 14.05 -1.75
CA ASP A 88 -6.68 14.04 -3.19
C ASP A 88 -5.92 12.90 -3.91
N LEU A 89 -4.80 12.43 -3.33
CA LEU A 89 -4.12 11.22 -3.79
C LEU A 89 -4.97 9.95 -3.68
N LEU A 90 -5.98 9.92 -2.80
CA LEU A 90 -6.88 8.77 -2.65
C LEU A 90 -7.74 8.51 -3.90
N VAL A 91 -7.99 9.54 -4.70
CA VAL A 91 -8.74 9.44 -5.95
C VAL A 91 -7.89 9.77 -7.18
N ARG A 92 -6.56 9.76 -7.01
CA ARG A 92 -5.63 9.97 -8.12
C ARG A 92 -5.74 8.86 -9.15
N GLU A 93 -5.95 9.21 -10.41
CA GLU A 93 -5.84 8.27 -11.51
C GLU A 93 -4.36 7.93 -11.82
N PRO A 94 -4.04 6.70 -12.21
CA PRO A 94 -4.94 5.56 -12.41
C PRO A 94 -5.23 4.74 -11.14
N ILE A 95 -4.76 5.17 -9.98
CA ILE A 95 -4.81 4.40 -8.72
C ILE A 95 -6.24 3.98 -8.38
N ILE A 96 -7.15 4.95 -8.37
CA ILE A 96 -8.53 4.68 -7.93
C ILE A 96 -9.28 3.79 -8.92
N SER A 97 -9.10 3.97 -10.22
CA SER A 97 -9.73 3.09 -11.23
C SER A 97 -9.22 1.66 -11.12
N ILE A 98 -7.94 1.46 -10.82
CA ILE A 98 -7.40 0.12 -10.53
C ILE A 98 -8.05 -0.47 -9.28
N ALA A 99 -8.15 0.33 -8.19
CA ALA A 99 -8.75 -0.13 -6.94
C ALA A 99 -10.22 -0.52 -7.11
N GLU A 100 -11.00 0.28 -7.83
CA GLU A 100 -12.39 0.00 -8.16
C GLU A 100 -12.55 -1.26 -9.01
N THR A 101 -11.64 -1.50 -9.95
CA THR A 101 -11.66 -2.71 -10.78
C THR A 101 -11.36 -3.98 -9.97
N VAL A 102 -10.42 -3.91 -9.02
CA VAL A 102 -10.02 -5.08 -8.19
C VAL A 102 -11.02 -5.34 -7.06
N LEU A 103 -11.50 -4.29 -6.40
CA LEU A 103 -12.25 -4.39 -5.14
C LEU A 103 -13.76 -4.09 -5.31
N GLY A 104 -14.15 -3.61 -6.48
CA GLY A 104 -15.50 -3.13 -6.77
C GLY A 104 -15.64 -1.61 -6.59
N GLU A 105 -16.63 -1.05 -7.28
CA GLU A 105 -16.89 0.40 -7.32
C GLU A 105 -17.17 1.05 -5.96
N HIS A 106 -17.56 0.26 -4.96
CA HIS A 106 -17.81 0.71 -3.60
C HIS A 106 -16.60 0.55 -2.66
N CYS A 107 -15.41 0.29 -3.19
CA CYS A 107 -14.20 0.23 -2.37
C CYS A 107 -13.92 1.59 -1.69
N HIS A 108 -13.22 1.52 -0.56
CA HIS A 108 -12.85 2.71 0.20
C HIS A 108 -11.44 2.60 0.78
N CYS A 109 -10.86 3.72 1.17
CA CYS A 109 -9.60 3.75 1.88
C CYS A 109 -9.76 3.22 3.29
N ILE A 110 -8.97 2.21 3.66
CA ILE A 110 -8.96 1.63 5.01
C ILE A 110 -7.72 2.03 5.82
N ALA A 111 -6.65 2.43 5.14
CA ALA A 111 -5.45 2.98 5.78
C ALA A 111 -4.67 3.85 4.79
N GLN A 112 -4.00 4.87 5.30
CA GLN A 112 -3.09 5.72 4.52
C GLN A 112 -1.95 6.22 5.41
N GLY A 113 -0.77 6.35 4.84
CA GLY A 113 0.38 6.92 5.53
C GLY A 113 1.64 6.94 4.69
N CYS A 114 2.74 7.30 5.33
CA CYS A 114 4.06 7.24 4.72
C CYS A 114 5.03 6.49 5.64
N ILE A 115 5.78 5.57 5.05
CA ILE A 115 6.81 4.78 5.72
C ILE A 115 8.16 5.43 5.45
N LEU A 116 8.85 5.84 6.52
CA LEU A 116 10.19 6.39 6.49
C LEU A 116 11.16 5.30 6.94
N ASN A 117 11.95 4.79 6.02
CA ASN A 117 12.92 3.74 6.30
C ASN A 117 14.34 4.31 6.26
N ARG A 118 14.96 4.44 7.45
CA ARG A 118 16.33 4.91 7.63
C ARG A 118 17.33 3.76 7.50
N THR A 119 18.61 4.08 7.59
CA THR A 119 19.73 3.11 7.54
C THR A 119 19.49 1.93 8.48
N ASP A 120 19.75 0.74 7.97
CA ASP A 120 19.62 -0.56 8.65
C ASP A 120 18.22 -0.91 9.18
N LEU A 121 17.21 -0.06 8.90
CA LEU A 121 15.84 -0.38 9.25
C LEU A 121 15.18 -1.19 8.13
N GLY A 122 14.34 -2.13 8.54
CA GLY A 122 13.56 -2.98 7.65
C GLY A 122 12.66 -3.92 8.43
N ILE A 123 11.90 -4.72 7.72
CA ILE A 123 11.11 -5.82 8.27
C ILE A 123 11.82 -7.10 7.82
N ASN A 124 12.54 -7.76 8.73
CA ASN A 124 13.40 -8.89 8.38
C ASN A 124 12.64 -10.16 8.04
N ARG A 125 11.37 -10.27 8.45
CA ARG A 125 10.56 -11.47 8.28
C ARG A 125 9.45 -11.22 7.28
N PHE A 126 9.30 -12.15 6.33
CA PHE A 126 8.14 -12.16 5.46
C PHE A 126 6.88 -12.50 6.25
N HIS A 127 5.77 -11.87 5.90
CA HIS A 127 4.50 -12.01 6.58
C HIS A 127 3.32 -11.74 5.63
N VAL A 128 2.14 -12.11 6.08
CA VAL A 128 0.85 -11.65 5.56
C VAL A 128 0.34 -10.57 6.50
N ASP A 129 -0.10 -9.44 5.96
CA ASP A 129 -0.72 -8.38 6.76
C ASP A 129 -2.04 -8.83 7.40
N ASP A 130 -2.30 -8.40 8.65
CA ASP A 130 -3.57 -8.58 9.37
C ASP A 130 -4.06 -10.04 9.52
N GLY A 131 -3.27 -11.02 9.08
CA GLY A 131 -3.60 -12.44 9.17
C GLY A 131 -4.11 -13.04 7.85
N VAL A 132 -4.31 -14.35 7.88
CA VAL A 132 -4.74 -15.13 6.72
C VAL A 132 -6.26 -15.08 6.59
N GLU A 133 -6.76 -14.54 5.48
CA GLU A 133 -8.19 -14.38 5.21
C GLU A 133 -8.86 -15.67 4.75
N PHE A 134 -8.11 -16.51 4.04
CA PHE A 134 -8.58 -17.80 3.51
C PHE A 134 -7.62 -18.91 3.93
N PRO A 135 -7.71 -19.40 5.19
CA PRO A 135 -6.84 -20.46 5.66
C PRO A 135 -7.18 -21.77 4.93
N ILE A 136 -6.13 -22.52 4.56
CA ILE A 136 -6.25 -23.90 4.08
C ILE A 136 -6.29 -24.89 5.23
N THR A 137 -6.83 -26.08 4.97
CA THR A 137 -6.76 -27.22 5.89
C THR A 137 -5.37 -27.88 5.84
N PRO A 138 -4.96 -28.64 6.90
CA PRO A 138 -3.62 -29.23 6.96
C PRO A 138 -3.30 -30.24 5.86
N ASP A 139 -4.30 -30.76 5.19
CA ASP A 139 -4.18 -31.72 4.08
C ASP A 139 -4.03 -31.03 2.70
N MET A 140 -4.10 -29.70 2.67
CA MET A 140 -3.92 -28.91 1.44
C MET A 140 -2.54 -28.26 1.42
N ASP A 141 -1.90 -28.28 0.25
CA ASP A 141 -0.64 -27.55 0.03
C ASP A 141 -0.87 -26.05 -0.23
N ARG A 142 -1.96 -25.73 -0.93
CA ARG A 142 -2.36 -24.37 -1.34
C ARG A 142 -3.78 -24.32 -1.87
N HIS A 143 -4.29 -23.12 -2.13
CA HIS A 143 -5.50 -22.92 -2.93
C HIS A 143 -5.26 -23.31 -4.39
N ASP A 144 -6.32 -23.75 -5.06
CA ASP A 144 -6.27 -24.07 -6.50
C ASP A 144 -5.96 -22.79 -7.31
N PRO A 145 -4.83 -22.72 -8.04
CA PRO A 145 -4.45 -21.54 -8.80
C PRO A 145 -5.36 -21.23 -10.01
N ARG A 146 -6.27 -22.14 -10.36
CA ARG A 146 -7.32 -21.91 -11.37
C ARG A 146 -8.45 -21.05 -10.83
N LEU A 147 -8.57 -20.93 -9.52
CA LEU A 147 -9.55 -20.06 -8.86
C LEU A 147 -8.93 -18.67 -8.68
N ARG A 148 -9.61 -17.65 -9.14
CA ARG A 148 -9.26 -16.27 -8.78
C ARG A 148 -9.72 -16.04 -7.35
N MET A 149 -8.76 -16.07 -6.42
CA MET A 149 -9.06 -15.80 -5.00
C MET A 149 -9.65 -14.40 -4.83
N PRO A 150 -10.68 -14.22 -3.98
CA PRO A 150 -11.19 -12.91 -3.66
C PRO A 150 -10.11 -12.00 -3.10
N VAL A 151 -10.17 -10.72 -3.45
CA VAL A 151 -9.30 -9.68 -2.89
C VAL A 151 -10.16 -8.79 -2.01
N PHE A 152 -10.00 -8.87 -0.69
CA PHE A 152 -10.76 -8.03 0.25
C PHE A 152 -10.10 -6.68 0.47
N ARG A 153 -8.77 -6.64 0.33
CA ARG A 153 -7.95 -5.44 0.46
C ARG A 153 -6.74 -5.50 -0.45
N MET A 154 -6.38 -4.34 -0.94
CA MET A 154 -5.22 -4.13 -1.79
C MET A 154 -4.41 -2.95 -1.28
N SER A 155 -3.11 -3.13 -1.12
CA SER A 155 -2.18 -2.04 -0.83
C SER A 155 -1.66 -1.44 -2.12
N VAL A 156 -1.67 -0.12 -2.19
CA VAL A 156 -0.99 0.69 -3.21
C VAL A 156 0.17 1.38 -2.55
N GLN A 157 1.37 1.12 -3.01
CA GLN A 157 2.60 1.61 -2.38
C GLN A 157 3.41 2.41 -3.38
N ILE A 158 3.48 3.73 -3.19
CA ILE A 158 4.14 4.66 -4.11
C ILE A 158 5.56 4.94 -3.62
N ALA A 159 6.56 4.68 -4.45
CA ALA A 159 7.94 5.05 -4.18
C ALA A 159 8.10 6.57 -4.34
N LEU A 160 8.36 7.28 -3.24
CA LEU A 160 8.66 8.71 -3.28
C LEU A 160 10.16 8.99 -3.46
N THR A 161 11.00 7.98 -3.29
CA THR A 161 12.44 8.00 -3.54
C THR A 161 12.84 6.78 -4.35
N ASP A 162 13.91 6.86 -5.13
CA ASP A 162 14.38 5.74 -5.93
C ASP A 162 14.70 4.52 -5.05
N GLN A 163 14.21 3.37 -5.47
CA GLN A 163 14.40 2.05 -4.87
C GLN A 163 14.79 1.05 -5.96
N ASP A 164 15.57 1.51 -6.94
CA ASP A 164 15.99 0.79 -8.15
C ASP A 164 17.23 -0.08 -7.96
N ASP A 165 17.69 -0.20 -6.71
CA ASP A 165 18.77 -1.08 -6.28
C ASP A 165 18.42 -1.72 -4.93
N VAL A 166 18.80 -2.97 -4.73
CA VAL A 166 18.52 -3.73 -3.48
C VAL A 166 19.09 -3.07 -2.23
N LYS A 167 20.18 -2.31 -2.36
CA LYS A 167 20.79 -1.58 -1.24
C LYS A 167 19.87 -0.52 -0.64
N TYR A 168 18.91 0.00 -1.39
CA TYR A 168 17.93 0.99 -0.90
C TYR A 168 16.80 0.37 -0.07
N GLY A 169 16.82 -0.95 0.12
CA GLY A 169 15.83 -1.66 0.92
C GLY A 169 14.43 -1.69 0.30
N PRO A 170 14.28 -2.09 -0.97
CA PRO A 170 12.98 -2.15 -1.61
C PRO A 170 12.06 -3.14 -0.91
N SER A 171 10.76 -3.04 -1.16
CA SER A 171 9.83 -4.08 -0.78
C SER A 171 10.14 -5.37 -1.54
N GLN A 172 9.98 -6.51 -0.86
CA GLN A 172 10.17 -7.83 -1.43
C GLN A 172 8.90 -8.65 -1.23
N PHE A 173 8.60 -9.53 -2.18
CA PHE A 173 7.47 -10.45 -2.09
C PHE A 173 7.82 -11.81 -2.70
N VAL A 174 7.03 -12.83 -2.37
CA VAL A 174 7.15 -14.17 -2.97
C VAL A 174 6.03 -14.33 -4.00
N PRO A 175 6.35 -14.42 -5.30
CA PRO A 175 5.33 -14.51 -6.34
C PRO A 175 4.41 -15.72 -6.18
N GLY A 176 3.09 -15.49 -6.23
CA GLY A 176 2.06 -16.53 -6.12
C GLY A 176 1.70 -16.91 -4.68
N SER A 177 2.43 -16.41 -3.67
CA SER A 177 2.22 -16.79 -2.26
C SER A 177 0.86 -16.42 -1.68
N HIS A 178 0.10 -15.55 -2.32
CA HIS A 178 -1.28 -15.27 -1.94
C HIS A 178 -2.22 -16.48 -2.10
N TYR A 179 -1.78 -17.53 -2.81
CA TYR A 179 -2.47 -18.82 -2.87
C TYR A 179 -2.10 -19.77 -1.71
N SER A 180 -1.16 -19.38 -0.83
CA SER A 180 -0.67 -20.27 0.23
C SER A 180 -1.71 -20.60 1.30
N GLY A 181 -2.65 -19.68 1.57
CA GLY A 181 -3.62 -19.82 2.66
C GLY A 181 -2.99 -19.92 4.05
N ARG A 182 -1.71 -19.50 4.21
CA ARG A 182 -0.98 -19.53 5.48
C ARG A 182 0.11 -18.45 5.55
N GLN A 183 0.65 -18.22 6.73
CA GLN A 183 1.89 -17.46 6.90
C GLN A 183 3.08 -18.28 6.37
N PRO A 184 4.19 -17.65 5.98
CA PRO A 184 5.38 -18.39 5.57
C PRO A 184 5.96 -19.21 6.73
N ASP A 185 6.23 -20.50 6.49
CA ASP A 185 6.79 -21.41 7.49
C ASP A 185 8.23 -21.01 7.87
N GLU A 186 9.02 -20.58 6.87
CA GLU A 186 10.37 -20.04 7.04
C GLU A 186 10.40 -18.54 6.71
N PRO A 187 9.96 -17.66 7.62
CA PRO A 187 9.69 -16.26 7.30
C PRO A 187 10.95 -15.43 6.98
N GLU A 188 12.15 -15.93 7.20
CA GLU A 188 13.40 -15.27 6.83
C GLU A 188 13.83 -15.62 5.40
N HIS A 189 13.55 -16.83 4.95
CA HIS A 189 13.91 -17.38 3.64
C HIS A 189 12.76 -18.16 2.97
N PRO A 190 11.57 -17.57 2.82
CA PRO A 190 10.43 -18.31 2.34
C PRO A 190 10.59 -18.69 0.86
N THR A 191 9.96 -19.81 0.51
CA THR A 191 9.76 -20.20 -0.88
C THR A 191 8.32 -20.65 -1.05
N PHE A 192 7.73 -20.36 -2.21
CA PHE A 192 6.39 -20.84 -2.57
C PHE A 192 6.39 -21.36 -3.99
N ASP A 193 5.99 -22.62 -4.20
CA ASP A 193 6.07 -23.31 -5.49
C ASP A 193 7.46 -23.21 -6.15
N GLY A 194 8.54 -23.34 -5.35
CA GLY A 194 9.90 -23.20 -5.83
C GLY A 194 10.33 -21.75 -6.14
N LYS A 195 9.44 -20.78 -6.05
CA LYS A 195 9.73 -19.38 -6.27
C LYS A 195 10.33 -18.75 -5.00
N LYS A 196 11.39 -17.98 -5.18
CA LYS A 196 12.08 -17.22 -4.13
C LYS A 196 11.57 -15.77 -4.08
N PRO A 197 11.87 -15.03 -3.00
CA PRO A 197 11.57 -13.60 -2.90
C PRO A 197 12.14 -12.78 -4.06
N VAL A 198 11.34 -11.85 -4.56
CA VAL A 198 11.69 -10.90 -5.61
C VAL A 198 11.62 -9.48 -5.06
N SER A 199 12.57 -8.63 -5.41
CA SER A 199 12.59 -7.21 -5.04
C SER A 199 11.79 -6.37 -6.03
N LEU A 200 10.92 -5.50 -5.52
CA LEU A 200 10.16 -4.53 -6.30
C LEU A 200 11.02 -3.28 -6.53
N LEU A 201 11.86 -3.35 -7.58
CA LEU A 201 12.76 -2.26 -7.94
C LEU A 201 11.99 -1.16 -8.66
N MET A 202 12.00 0.06 -8.09
CA MET A 202 11.19 1.19 -8.53
C MET A 202 12.00 2.49 -8.53
N LYS A 203 11.62 3.42 -9.41
CA LYS A 203 12.03 4.82 -9.34
C LYS A 203 10.98 5.63 -8.59
N ALA A 204 11.35 6.83 -8.15
CA ALA A 204 10.39 7.77 -7.58
C ALA A 204 9.26 8.06 -8.59
N GLY A 205 8.02 7.93 -8.13
CA GLY A 205 6.81 8.05 -8.96
C GLY A 205 6.23 6.73 -9.44
N ASP A 206 6.96 5.62 -9.36
CA ASP A 206 6.39 4.29 -9.56
C ASP A 206 5.59 3.85 -8.34
N LEU A 207 4.64 2.95 -8.54
CA LEU A 207 3.97 2.27 -7.44
C LEU A 207 3.95 0.76 -7.67
N TYR A 208 3.70 0.02 -6.61
CA TYR A 208 3.27 -1.36 -6.73
C TYR A 208 1.91 -1.60 -6.07
N LEU A 209 1.17 -2.53 -6.64
CA LEU A 209 -0.04 -3.10 -6.08
C LEU A 209 0.35 -4.38 -5.33
N LEU A 210 -0.25 -4.59 -4.16
CA LEU A 210 -0.02 -5.79 -3.36
C LEU A 210 -1.36 -6.35 -2.88
N ASN A 211 -1.59 -7.63 -3.19
CA ASN A 211 -2.68 -8.39 -2.59
C ASN A 211 -2.37 -8.62 -1.11
N GLY A 212 -3.32 -8.32 -0.21
CA GLY A 212 -3.15 -8.43 1.23
C GLY A 212 -2.71 -9.81 1.73
N GLN A 213 -2.86 -10.86 0.93
CA GLN A 213 -2.48 -12.24 1.27
C GLN A 213 -1.10 -12.66 0.74
N THR A 214 -0.41 -11.77 0.02
CA THR A 214 0.94 -12.06 -0.51
C THR A 214 1.99 -11.97 0.60
N TRP A 215 2.87 -12.96 0.69
CA TRP A 215 4.03 -12.91 1.59
C TRP A 215 4.99 -11.83 1.15
N HIS A 216 5.23 -10.87 2.03
CA HIS A 216 6.05 -9.72 1.71
C HIS A 216 6.83 -9.19 2.92
N ARG A 217 7.81 -8.34 2.65
CA ARG A 217 8.53 -7.57 3.66
C ARG A 217 9.11 -6.28 3.07
N GLY A 218 9.54 -5.35 3.92
CA GLY A 218 10.42 -4.26 3.52
C GLY A 218 11.87 -4.63 3.82
N ALA A 219 12.72 -4.76 2.79
CA ALA A 219 14.13 -5.08 3.00
C ALA A 219 14.85 -3.97 3.79
N PRO A 220 15.96 -4.27 4.49
CA PRO A 220 16.77 -3.27 5.18
C PRO A 220 17.37 -2.26 4.20
N ASN A 221 17.31 -0.97 4.55
CA ASN A 221 17.99 0.08 3.81
C ASN A 221 19.46 0.13 4.23
N GLN A 222 20.36 -0.23 3.33
CA GLN A 222 21.81 -0.30 3.56
C GLN A 222 22.53 1.02 3.24
N THR A 223 21.78 2.12 3.10
CA THR A 223 22.33 3.43 2.74
C THR A 223 21.99 4.50 3.76
N ASN A 224 22.71 5.62 3.72
CA ASN A 224 22.43 6.78 4.57
C ASN A 224 21.24 7.63 4.09
N ARG A 225 20.61 7.25 2.96
CA ARG A 225 19.45 7.92 2.41
C ARG A 225 18.18 7.38 3.02
N VAL A 226 17.27 8.26 3.44
CA VAL A 226 15.94 7.85 3.89
C VAL A 226 15.13 7.38 2.69
N ARG A 227 14.55 6.21 2.77
CA ARG A 227 13.56 5.70 1.82
C ARG A 227 12.16 6.12 2.26
N TYR A 228 11.43 6.79 1.38
CA TYR A 228 10.03 7.16 1.59
C TYR A 228 9.13 6.31 0.72
N LEU A 229 8.17 5.65 1.34
CA LEU A 229 7.15 4.83 0.68
C LEU A 229 5.78 5.28 1.17
N PHE A 230 5.01 5.92 0.30
CA PHE A 230 3.66 6.37 0.61
C PHE A 230 2.69 5.23 0.34
N HIS A 231 1.87 4.88 1.32
CA HIS A 231 0.93 3.78 1.19
C HIS A 231 -0.53 4.24 1.31
N GLN A 232 -1.36 3.65 0.49
CA GLN A 232 -2.81 3.71 0.53
C GLN A 232 -3.33 2.28 0.49
N VAL A 233 -4.17 1.91 1.43
CA VAL A 233 -4.79 0.59 1.45
C VAL A 233 -6.28 0.76 1.20
N TYR A 234 -6.76 0.12 0.15
CA TYR A 234 -8.18 0.08 -0.19
C TYR A 234 -8.75 -1.27 0.23
N GLY A 235 -9.98 -1.25 0.69
CA GLY A 235 -10.76 -2.43 1.04
C GLY A 235 -12.11 -2.44 0.32
N GLN A 236 -12.70 -3.62 0.16
CA GLN A 236 -14.10 -3.72 -0.19
C GLN A 236 -14.97 -3.04 0.87
N ARG A 237 -16.17 -2.60 0.54
CA ARG A 237 -17.05 -1.83 1.43
C ARG A 237 -17.21 -2.42 2.83
N PHE A 238 -17.27 -3.75 2.96
CA PHE A 238 -17.46 -4.42 4.26
C PHE A 238 -16.18 -4.51 5.11
N VAL A 239 -15.01 -4.15 4.58
CA VAL A 239 -13.75 -4.13 5.34
C VAL A 239 -13.68 -2.86 6.15
N ALA A 240 -13.54 -2.98 7.47
CA ALA A 240 -13.51 -1.83 8.37
C ALA A 240 -12.31 -0.91 8.11
N GLN A 241 -12.52 0.40 8.20
CA GLN A 241 -11.45 1.40 8.20
C GLN A 241 -10.59 1.25 9.47
N ARG A 242 -9.27 1.33 9.30
CA ARG A 242 -8.29 1.14 10.39
C ARG A 242 -7.75 2.46 10.93
N PHE A 243 -8.62 3.47 11.03
CA PHE A 243 -8.25 4.77 11.59
C PHE A 243 -8.42 4.75 13.11
N TRP A 244 -7.30 4.84 13.84
CA TRP A 244 -7.37 4.94 15.30
C TRP A 244 -8.11 6.23 15.72
N PRO A 245 -9.00 6.22 16.72
CA PRO A 245 -9.33 5.12 17.64
C PRO A 245 -10.46 4.16 17.16
N TYR A 246 -10.45 3.73 15.93
CA TYR A 246 -11.33 2.72 15.33
C TYR A 246 -12.81 3.14 15.38
N LEU A 247 -13.68 2.46 16.16
CA LEU A 247 -15.11 2.80 16.27
C LEU A 247 -15.37 4.24 16.79
N ASN A 248 -14.42 4.80 17.53
CA ASN A 248 -14.51 6.17 18.03
C ASN A 248 -13.88 7.20 17.10
N TYR A 249 -13.34 6.76 15.97
CA TYR A 249 -12.80 7.68 14.97
C TYR A 249 -13.92 8.53 14.38
N ARG A 250 -13.66 9.82 14.27
CA ARG A 250 -14.50 10.79 13.57
C ARG A 250 -13.63 11.55 12.60
N MET A 251 -13.93 11.42 11.31
CA MET A 251 -13.21 12.17 10.29
C MET A 251 -13.51 13.66 10.46
N PRO A 252 -12.50 14.52 10.50
CA PRO A 252 -12.70 15.95 10.61
C PRO A 252 -13.49 16.52 9.42
N ASP A 253 -14.40 17.46 9.66
CA ASP A 253 -15.28 18.01 8.62
C ASP A 253 -14.50 18.65 7.48
N TYR A 254 -13.39 19.34 7.77
CA TYR A 254 -12.54 19.96 6.74
C TYR A 254 -11.95 18.95 5.73
N VAL A 255 -11.83 17.68 6.09
CA VAL A 255 -11.40 16.62 5.17
C VAL A 255 -12.50 16.30 4.16
N LEU A 256 -13.75 16.48 4.54
CA LEU A 256 -14.92 16.21 3.69
C LEU A 256 -15.34 17.42 2.86
N GLU A 257 -14.94 18.62 3.25
CA GLU A 257 -15.29 19.87 2.55
C GLU A 257 -14.78 19.86 1.10
N GLY A 258 -15.67 20.17 0.16
CA GLY A 258 -15.36 20.22 -1.27
C GLY A 258 -15.06 18.88 -1.92
N ALA A 259 -15.25 17.76 -1.21
CA ALA A 259 -15.10 16.43 -1.76
C ALA A 259 -16.30 16.10 -2.68
N ASP A 260 -16.01 15.55 -3.85
CA ASP A 260 -17.04 14.99 -4.74
C ASP A 260 -17.54 13.63 -4.22
N GLU A 261 -18.55 13.07 -4.86
CA GLU A 261 -19.18 11.80 -4.47
C GLU A 261 -18.16 10.63 -4.43
N ARG A 262 -17.23 10.58 -5.40
CA ARG A 262 -16.20 9.54 -5.47
C ARG A 262 -15.25 9.65 -4.30
N LEU A 263 -14.77 10.84 -4.00
CA LEU A 263 -13.87 11.08 -2.87
C LEU A 263 -14.58 10.85 -1.53
N LEU A 264 -15.83 11.31 -1.36
CA LEU A 264 -16.63 11.04 -0.17
C LEU A 264 -16.75 9.53 0.08
N ARG A 265 -17.10 8.77 -0.95
CA ARG A 265 -17.18 7.30 -0.87
C ARG A 265 -15.83 6.69 -0.48
N VAL A 266 -14.74 7.11 -1.13
CA VAL A 266 -13.39 6.61 -0.84
C VAL A 266 -12.96 6.95 0.59
N LEU A 267 -13.42 8.07 1.14
CA LEU A 267 -13.23 8.43 2.55
C LEU A 267 -14.14 7.64 3.51
N GLY A 268 -15.05 6.80 3.00
CA GLY A 268 -15.94 5.95 3.80
C GLY A 268 -17.35 6.50 3.99
N LYS A 269 -17.69 7.62 3.31
CA LYS A 269 -19.05 8.16 3.28
C LYS A 269 -19.83 7.51 2.13
N HIS A 270 -20.28 6.28 2.36
CA HIS A 270 -21.04 5.54 1.37
C HIS A 270 -22.47 6.07 1.26
N PRO A 271 -23.06 6.04 0.05
CA PRO A 271 -24.49 6.29 -0.09
C PRO A 271 -25.30 5.20 0.62
N GLU A 272 -26.51 5.54 1.00
CA GLU A 272 -27.45 4.55 1.54
C GLU A 272 -27.71 3.46 0.51
N MET A 273 -27.73 2.24 0.96
CA MET A 273 -28.02 1.04 0.16
C MET A 273 -29.09 0.21 0.86
N ALA A 274 -29.72 -0.73 0.13
CA ALA A 274 -30.81 -1.56 0.65
C ALA A 274 -30.48 -2.31 1.95
N TYR A 275 -29.20 -2.50 2.27
CA TYR A 275 -28.74 -3.20 3.47
C TYR A 275 -27.72 -2.38 4.30
N GLY A 276 -27.81 -1.06 4.26
CA GLY A 276 -26.97 -0.13 5.04
C GLY A 276 -25.80 0.47 4.33
#